data_1fe1075f4300eebaeb7ff61e4a47102d
#
_entry.id   1fe1075f4300eebaeb7ff61e4a47102d
#
_cell.length_a   1.000
_cell.length_b   1.000
_cell.length_c   1.000
_cell.angle_alpha   90.00
_cell.angle_beta   90.00
_cell.angle_gamma   90.00
#
_symmetry.space_group_name_H-M   'P 1'
#
loop_
_entity.id
_entity.type
_entity.pdbx_description
1 polymer ?
#
loop_
_entity_poly.entity_id
_entity_poly.type
_entity_poly.pdbx_seq_one_letter_code
_entity_poly.pdbx_strand_id
1 'polypeptide(L)'
;MRLLNKSIIVTGAGSGIGEGIALRLAQEGARVVVNDIDSSQGQRVVEIITRAGGKASFFAADVTQSAQVKALVAHAVAQYGRLDVMVNNAGWTHRNQPALEVSEADFDRCYAVNVKSIYLSTLHAVPVFRAQGGGSFINIASTAGVRPRPGLTWYNGSKGAVIITSKSLAAELGPDQIRVNCINPVFNPDTGLSADFAGGSMEGAEGEARRARFLSSIPLGRFSTALDVANAALYLASDEAAFISGVCIEVDGARCA
;
A
#
# COMPACT_ATOMS: atom_id res chain seq x y z
N MET A 1 -19.94 -2.65 11.33
CA MET A 1 -19.07 -1.72 10.59
C MET A 1 -17.90 -1.32 11.49
N ARG A 2 -16.73 -1.86 11.20
CA ARG A 2 -15.52 -1.71 12.04
C ARG A 2 -14.82 -0.36 11.86
N LEU A 3 -15.16 0.39 10.79
CA LEU A 3 -14.53 1.68 10.43
C LEU A 3 -15.56 2.81 10.29
N LEU A 4 -16.70 2.70 10.99
CA LEU A 4 -17.77 3.66 10.84
C LEU A 4 -17.28 5.11 11.03
N ASN A 5 -17.47 5.93 9.98
CA ASN A 5 -17.08 7.34 9.92
C ASN A 5 -15.55 7.64 9.99
N LYS A 6 -14.66 6.65 10.01
CA LYS A 6 -13.22 6.92 9.88
C LYS A 6 -12.89 7.46 8.49
N SER A 7 -12.10 8.51 8.43
CA SER A 7 -11.57 9.09 7.19
C SER A 7 -10.24 8.44 6.85
N ILE A 8 -10.14 7.86 5.66
CA ILE A 8 -8.98 7.06 5.25
C ILE A 8 -8.51 7.47 3.86
N ILE A 9 -7.23 7.76 3.71
CA ILE A 9 -6.60 7.91 2.38
C ILE A 9 -6.00 6.55 1.99
N VAL A 10 -6.21 6.13 0.75
CA VAL A 10 -5.51 4.98 0.14
C VAL A 10 -4.83 5.46 -1.13
N THR A 11 -3.48 5.37 -1.17
CA THR A 11 -2.70 5.77 -2.34
C THR A 11 -2.53 4.63 -3.34
N GLY A 12 -2.47 4.94 -4.65
CA GLY A 12 -2.45 3.93 -5.70
C GLY A 12 -3.70 3.06 -5.67
N ALA A 13 -4.85 3.66 -5.42
CA ALA A 13 -6.12 2.96 -5.17
C ALA A 13 -6.98 2.80 -6.43
N GLY A 14 -6.49 3.17 -7.60
CA GLY A 14 -7.18 2.98 -8.87
C GLY A 14 -7.21 1.53 -9.36
N SER A 15 -6.34 0.66 -8.85
CA SER A 15 -6.26 -0.74 -9.28
C SER A 15 -5.66 -1.67 -8.23
N GLY A 16 -5.73 -2.98 -8.47
CA GLY A 16 -5.00 -4.01 -7.75
C GLY A 16 -5.24 -4.02 -6.23
N ILE A 17 -4.15 -4.07 -5.45
CA ILE A 17 -4.22 -4.14 -3.98
C ILE A 17 -4.86 -2.88 -3.40
N GLY A 18 -4.51 -1.69 -3.92
CA GLY A 18 -5.06 -0.42 -3.43
C GLY A 18 -6.56 -0.29 -3.65
N GLU A 19 -7.06 -0.71 -4.82
CA GLU A 19 -8.49 -0.81 -5.09
C GLU A 19 -9.17 -1.75 -4.09
N GLY A 20 -8.63 -2.97 -3.92
CA GLY A 20 -9.17 -3.94 -2.98
C GLY A 20 -9.22 -3.41 -1.55
N ILE A 21 -8.19 -2.69 -1.10
CA ILE A 21 -8.18 -2.03 0.20
C ILE A 21 -9.28 -0.96 0.26
N ALA A 22 -9.36 -0.05 -0.72
CA ALA A 22 -10.35 1.02 -0.73
C ALA A 22 -11.78 0.47 -0.67
N LEU A 23 -12.10 -0.53 -1.48
CA LEU A 23 -13.41 -1.19 -1.50
C LEU A 23 -13.73 -1.85 -0.15
N ARG A 24 -12.79 -2.60 0.41
CA ARG A 24 -13.00 -3.33 1.66
C ARG A 24 -13.20 -2.40 2.86
N LEU A 25 -12.41 -1.31 2.93
CA LEU A 25 -12.55 -0.34 4.01
C LEU A 25 -13.86 0.43 3.91
N ALA A 26 -14.29 0.80 2.69
CA ALA A 26 -15.59 1.45 2.47
C ALA A 26 -16.78 0.57 2.88
N GLN A 27 -16.75 -0.74 2.61
CA GLN A 27 -17.75 -1.71 3.06
C GLN A 27 -17.92 -1.74 4.58
N GLU A 28 -16.86 -1.40 5.33
CA GLU A 28 -16.88 -1.33 6.78
C GLU A 28 -17.21 0.07 7.33
N GLY A 29 -17.70 0.96 6.47
CA GLY A 29 -18.21 2.28 6.84
C GLY A 29 -17.16 3.40 6.85
N ALA A 30 -15.98 3.15 6.31
CA ALA A 30 -14.99 4.21 6.12
C ALA A 30 -15.44 5.23 5.07
N ARG A 31 -14.98 6.48 5.22
CA ARG A 31 -15.01 7.54 4.22
C ARG A 31 -13.65 7.54 3.53
N VAL A 32 -13.60 7.06 2.29
CA VAL A 32 -12.33 6.77 1.63
C VAL A 32 -11.97 7.88 0.63
N VAL A 33 -10.77 8.44 0.76
CA VAL A 33 -10.15 9.21 -0.31
C VAL A 33 -9.34 8.24 -1.16
N VAL A 34 -9.83 7.99 -2.37
CA VAL A 34 -9.16 7.22 -3.41
C VAL A 34 -8.14 8.12 -4.08
N ASN A 35 -6.85 7.85 -3.91
CA ASN A 35 -5.79 8.57 -4.60
C ASN A 35 -5.16 7.68 -5.66
N ASP A 36 -5.00 8.20 -6.84
CA ASP A 36 -4.20 7.62 -7.92
C ASP A 36 -3.68 8.72 -8.85
N ILE A 37 -2.64 8.42 -9.62
CA ILE A 37 -2.17 9.28 -10.71
C ILE A 37 -3.09 9.15 -11.94
N ASP A 38 -3.72 7.98 -12.12
CA ASP A 38 -4.72 7.73 -13.16
C ASP A 38 -6.12 8.14 -12.68
N SER A 39 -6.57 9.29 -13.15
CA SER A 39 -7.88 9.84 -12.78
C SER A 39 -9.04 8.95 -13.21
N SER A 40 -8.92 8.25 -14.34
CA SER A 40 -9.99 7.39 -14.86
C SER A 40 -10.21 6.18 -13.96
N GLN A 41 -9.14 5.53 -13.56
CA GLN A 41 -9.19 4.37 -12.67
C GLN A 41 -9.63 4.76 -11.25
N GLY A 42 -9.10 5.87 -10.73
CA GLY A 42 -9.50 6.34 -9.40
C GLY A 42 -10.99 6.72 -9.32
N GLN A 43 -11.52 7.41 -10.33
CA GLN A 43 -12.95 7.74 -10.40
C GLN A 43 -13.83 6.50 -10.54
N ARG A 44 -13.42 5.51 -11.34
CA ARG A 44 -14.10 4.21 -11.44
C ARG A 44 -14.25 3.55 -10.06
N VAL A 45 -13.22 3.55 -9.24
CA VAL A 45 -13.28 2.96 -7.88
C VAL A 45 -14.24 3.74 -6.98
N VAL A 46 -14.23 5.07 -7.04
CA VAL A 46 -15.21 5.90 -6.31
C VAL A 46 -16.63 5.57 -6.71
N GLU A 47 -16.90 5.41 -8.00
CA GLU A 47 -18.23 5.02 -8.49
C GLU A 47 -18.67 3.65 -7.95
N ILE A 48 -17.77 2.66 -7.92
CA ILE A 48 -18.06 1.33 -7.37
C ILE A 48 -18.45 1.46 -5.89
N ILE A 49 -17.66 2.19 -5.09
CA ILE A 49 -17.93 2.40 -3.67
C ILE A 49 -19.28 3.10 -3.48
N THR A 50 -19.55 4.14 -4.24
CA THR A 50 -20.77 4.95 -4.09
C THR A 50 -22.02 4.16 -4.51
N ARG A 51 -21.95 3.38 -5.60
CA ARG A 51 -23.04 2.49 -6.03
C ARG A 51 -23.36 1.41 -4.98
N ALA A 52 -22.34 0.97 -4.23
CA ALA A 52 -22.52 0.04 -3.11
C ALA A 52 -23.02 0.72 -1.81
N GLY A 53 -23.32 2.02 -1.83
CA GLY A 53 -23.80 2.78 -0.67
C GLY A 53 -22.69 3.27 0.26
N GLY A 54 -21.41 3.11 -0.10
CA GLY A 54 -20.27 3.62 0.64
C GLY A 54 -20.00 5.11 0.37
N LYS A 55 -19.02 5.67 1.07
CA LYS A 55 -18.60 7.07 0.93
C LYS A 55 -17.17 7.14 0.43
N ALA A 56 -16.95 7.73 -0.74
CA ALA A 56 -15.63 7.96 -1.29
C ALA A 56 -15.53 9.28 -2.04
N SER A 57 -14.31 9.80 -2.14
CA SER A 57 -13.95 10.91 -3.05
C SER A 57 -12.65 10.56 -3.76
N PHE A 58 -12.45 11.11 -4.93
CA PHE A 58 -11.20 10.96 -5.69
C PHE A 58 -10.32 12.19 -5.55
N PHE A 59 -9.01 11.98 -5.45
CA PHE A 59 -8.03 13.05 -5.53
C PHE A 59 -6.79 12.59 -6.32
N ALA A 60 -6.56 13.23 -7.48
CA ALA A 60 -5.38 12.96 -8.30
C ALA A 60 -4.12 13.54 -7.62
N ALA A 61 -3.13 12.70 -7.32
CA ALA A 61 -1.84 13.16 -6.82
C ALA A 61 -0.75 12.14 -7.13
N ASP A 62 0.40 12.66 -7.56
CA ASP A 62 1.66 11.93 -7.59
C ASP A 62 2.28 11.95 -6.18
N VAL A 63 2.38 10.77 -5.57
CA VAL A 63 2.91 10.60 -4.22
C VAL A 63 4.38 10.96 -4.07
N THR A 64 5.11 11.17 -5.17
CA THR A 64 6.51 11.62 -5.17
C THR A 64 6.66 13.13 -5.04
N GLN A 65 5.54 13.89 -5.13
CA GLN A 65 5.48 15.34 -5.15
C GLN A 65 4.92 15.89 -3.83
N SER A 66 5.77 16.55 -3.04
CA SER A 66 5.43 17.04 -1.70
C SER A 66 4.17 17.92 -1.67
N ALA A 67 4.05 18.87 -2.61
CA ALA A 67 2.89 19.74 -2.69
C ALA A 67 1.58 19.00 -2.97
N GLN A 68 1.63 17.95 -3.80
CA GLN A 68 0.47 17.13 -4.12
C GLN A 68 0.05 16.24 -2.94
N VAL A 69 1.01 15.66 -2.21
CA VAL A 69 0.72 14.90 -0.99
C VAL A 69 0.13 15.80 0.10
N LYS A 70 0.65 17.03 0.26
CA LYS A 70 0.06 18.03 1.14
C LYS A 70 -1.39 18.33 0.79
N ALA A 71 -1.67 18.54 -0.48
CA ALA A 71 -3.02 18.81 -0.98
C ALA A 71 -3.96 17.60 -0.79
N LEU A 72 -3.46 16.37 -1.00
CA LEU A 72 -4.21 15.13 -0.75
C LEU A 72 -4.65 15.02 0.73
N VAL A 73 -3.73 15.27 1.67
CA VAL A 73 -4.05 15.26 3.11
C VAL A 73 -5.07 16.37 3.45
N ALA A 74 -4.87 17.58 2.92
CA ALA A 74 -5.81 18.69 3.11
C ALA A 74 -7.20 18.39 2.53
N HIS A 75 -7.26 17.69 1.38
CA HIS A 75 -8.53 17.25 0.80
C HIS A 75 -9.30 16.31 1.74
N ALA A 76 -8.64 15.32 2.34
CA ALA A 76 -9.31 14.42 3.30
C ALA A 76 -9.91 15.18 4.48
N VAL A 77 -9.15 16.14 5.03
CA VAL A 77 -9.62 16.97 6.15
C VAL A 77 -10.78 17.88 5.72
N ALA A 78 -10.70 18.50 4.54
CA ALA A 78 -11.78 19.36 4.02
C ALA A 78 -13.07 18.58 3.75
N GLN A 79 -12.96 17.36 3.20
CA GLN A 79 -14.12 16.52 2.84
C GLN A 79 -14.78 15.84 4.04
N TYR A 80 -13.98 15.43 5.02
CA TYR A 80 -14.47 14.55 6.08
C TYR A 80 -14.24 15.07 7.49
N GLY A 81 -13.61 16.26 7.63
CA GLY A 81 -13.34 16.94 8.92
C GLY A 81 -12.14 16.37 9.68
N ARG A 82 -11.56 15.25 9.22
CA ARG A 82 -10.44 14.55 9.87
C ARG A 82 -9.71 13.61 8.92
N LEU A 83 -8.57 13.10 9.35
CA LEU A 83 -7.89 11.97 8.75
C LEU A 83 -7.54 10.96 9.84
N ASP A 84 -8.05 9.73 9.78
CA ASP A 84 -7.79 8.69 10.78
C ASP A 84 -6.69 7.71 10.37
N VAL A 85 -6.64 7.37 9.07
CA VAL A 85 -5.69 6.38 8.56
C VAL A 85 -5.10 6.84 7.22
N MET A 86 -3.78 6.74 7.11
CA MET A 86 -3.05 6.90 5.86
C MET A 86 -2.52 5.55 5.39
N VAL A 87 -3.06 5.01 4.29
CA VAL A 87 -2.59 3.78 3.66
C VAL A 87 -1.65 4.13 2.51
N ASN A 88 -0.35 3.96 2.72
CA ASN A 88 0.70 4.13 1.73
C ASN A 88 0.82 2.83 0.91
N ASN A 89 -0.02 2.71 -0.13
CA ASN A 89 -0.04 1.54 -0.99
C ASN A 89 0.62 1.78 -2.35
N ALA A 90 0.64 3.01 -2.86
CA ALA A 90 1.31 3.32 -4.13
C ALA A 90 2.73 2.72 -4.15
N GLY A 91 3.04 2.00 -5.21
CA GLY A 91 4.32 1.31 -5.36
C GLY A 91 4.71 1.14 -6.81
N TRP A 92 6.00 0.97 -7.03
CA TRP A 92 6.57 0.74 -8.35
C TRP A 92 7.74 -0.26 -8.26
N THR A 93 7.97 -1.02 -9.31
CA THR A 93 9.12 -1.90 -9.47
C THR A 93 9.78 -1.69 -10.82
N HIS A 94 11.09 -1.80 -10.90
CA HIS A 94 11.77 -1.98 -12.16
C HIS A 94 11.52 -3.40 -12.71
N ARG A 95 11.76 -3.62 -13.98
CA ARG A 95 11.71 -4.95 -14.59
C ARG A 95 12.70 -5.88 -13.90
N ASN A 96 12.30 -7.14 -13.70
CA ASN A 96 13.21 -8.17 -13.19
C ASN A 96 14.37 -8.40 -14.18
N GLN A 97 15.59 -8.00 -13.76
CA GLN A 97 16.81 -8.06 -14.56
C GLN A 97 18.04 -8.01 -13.63
N PRO A 98 19.27 -8.33 -14.13
CA PRO A 98 20.49 -8.21 -13.36
C PRO A 98 20.66 -6.81 -12.73
N ALA A 99 21.17 -6.76 -11.49
CA ALA A 99 21.27 -5.52 -10.72
C ALA A 99 22.05 -4.39 -11.43
N LEU A 100 23.07 -4.77 -12.21
CA LEU A 100 23.91 -3.82 -12.95
C LEU A 100 23.27 -3.30 -14.25
N GLU A 101 22.17 -3.88 -14.68
CA GLU A 101 21.43 -3.46 -15.88
C GLU A 101 20.26 -2.52 -15.55
N VAL A 102 19.96 -2.32 -14.27
CA VAL A 102 18.92 -1.37 -13.84
C VAL A 102 19.46 0.05 -14.00
N SER A 103 18.72 0.89 -14.74
CA SER A 103 19.10 2.28 -14.95
C SER A 103 19.01 3.10 -13.66
N GLU A 104 19.81 4.17 -13.56
CA GLU A 104 19.73 5.15 -12.46
C GLU A 104 18.31 5.73 -12.36
N ALA A 105 17.67 6.03 -13.48
CA ALA A 105 16.31 6.55 -13.52
C ALA A 105 15.29 5.57 -12.93
N ASP A 106 15.43 4.26 -13.18
CA ASP A 106 14.57 3.23 -12.60
C ASP A 106 14.84 3.06 -11.10
N PHE A 107 16.10 3.12 -10.69
CA PHE A 107 16.47 3.14 -9.28
C PHE A 107 15.82 4.33 -8.56
N ASP A 108 16.01 5.54 -9.08
CA ASP A 108 15.46 6.76 -8.50
C ASP A 108 13.94 6.71 -8.42
N ARG A 109 13.26 6.27 -9.49
CA ARG A 109 11.81 6.11 -9.51
C ARG A 109 11.34 5.10 -8.46
N CYS A 110 12.03 3.97 -8.34
CA CYS A 110 11.71 2.95 -7.35
C CYS A 110 11.75 3.52 -5.93
N TYR A 111 12.80 4.23 -5.58
CA TYR A 111 12.93 4.84 -4.26
C TYR A 111 12.02 6.05 -4.07
N ALA A 112 11.79 6.86 -5.10
CA ALA A 112 10.86 7.97 -5.04
C ALA A 112 9.44 7.51 -4.73
N VAL A 113 8.96 6.47 -5.43
CA VAL A 113 7.58 5.97 -5.26
C VAL A 113 7.46 5.15 -3.98
N ASN A 114 8.40 4.23 -3.69
CA ASN A 114 8.24 3.27 -2.59
C ASN A 114 8.66 3.83 -1.22
N VAL A 115 9.65 4.73 -1.18
CA VAL A 115 10.28 5.19 0.09
C VAL A 115 9.99 6.66 0.36
N LYS A 116 10.32 7.55 -0.59
CA LYS A 116 10.11 8.99 -0.43
C LYS A 116 8.64 9.33 -0.22
N SER A 117 7.72 8.61 -0.85
CA SER A 117 6.28 8.80 -0.65
C SER A 117 5.86 8.64 0.82
N ILE A 118 6.46 7.68 1.53
CA ILE A 118 6.20 7.46 2.96
C ILE A 118 6.73 8.65 3.78
N TYR A 119 7.94 9.14 3.47
CA TYR A 119 8.45 10.36 4.10
C TYR A 119 7.50 11.54 3.88
N LEU A 120 7.02 11.75 2.65
CA LEU A 120 6.12 12.86 2.33
C LEU A 120 4.74 12.71 3.01
N SER A 121 4.19 11.50 3.04
CA SER A 121 2.93 11.25 3.74
C SER A 121 3.08 11.47 5.25
N THR A 122 4.19 11.05 5.84
CA THR A 122 4.52 11.30 7.25
C THR A 122 4.62 12.80 7.53
N LEU A 123 5.38 13.53 6.70
CA LEU A 123 5.57 14.98 6.84
C LEU A 123 4.25 15.75 6.88
N HIS A 124 3.25 15.34 6.08
CA HIS A 124 2.00 16.07 5.94
C HIS A 124 0.84 15.52 6.78
N ALA A 125 0.82 14.21 7.09
CA ALA A 125 -0.26 13.63 7.89
C ALA A 125 0.00 13.71 9.42
N VAL A 126 1.25 13.62 9.88
CA VAL A 126 1.58 13.68 11.32
C VAL A 126 1.06 14.94 12.00
N PRO A 127 1.20 16.17 11.44
CA PRO A 127 0.62 17.36 12.06
C PRO A 127 -0.91 17.28 12.22
N VAL A 128 -1.61 16.66 11.26
CA VAL A 128 -3.06 16.43 11.33
C VAL A 128 -3.38 15.43 12.43
N PHE A 129 -2.67 14.31 12.48
CA PHE A 129 -2.85 13.28 13.52
C PHE A 129 -2.60 13.85 14.93
N ARG A 130 -1.53 14.64 15.11
CA ARG A 130 -1.25 15.31 16.40
C ARG A 130 -2.38 16.26 16.83
N ALA A 131 -2.88 17.07 15.89
CA ALA A 131 -3.94 18.04 16.17
C ALA A 131 -5.27 17.37 16.57
N GLN A 132 -5.51 16.13 16.19
CA GLN A 132 -6.74 15.38 16.51
C GLN A 132 -6.54 14.29 17.57
N GLY A 133 -5.34 14.16 18.17
CA GLY A 133 -5.03 13.25 19.27
C GLY A 133 -4.66 11.83 18.85
N GLY A 134 -4.25 11.61 17.61
CA GLY A 134 -3.75 10.33 17.14
C GLY A 134 -4.14 10.00 15.71
N GLY A 135 -3.63 8.87 15.21
CA GLY A 135 -3.88 8.37 13.87
C GLY A 135 -3.17 7.06 13.57
N SER A 136 -3.24 6.60 12.33
CA SER A 136 -2.55 5.37 11.94
C SER A 136 -1.99 5.43 10.53
N PHE A 137 -0.76 4.93 10.36
CA PHE A 137 -0.17 4.61 9.06
C PHE A 137 -0.21 3.11 8.82
N ILE A 138 -0.55 2.72 7.60
CA ILE A 138 -0.43 1.36 7.09
C ILE A 138 0.41 1.42 5.82
N ASN A 139 1.63 0.88 5.87
CA ASN A 139 2.57 0.92 4.76
C ASN A 139 2.58 -0.44 4.04
N ILE A 140 2.31 -0.45 2.74
CA ILE A 140 2.37 -1.67 1.95
C ILE A 140 3.81 -1.88 1.46
N ALA A 141 4.53 -2.78 2.16
CA ALA A 141 5.86 -3.21 1.74
C ALA A 141 5.76 -4.41 0.77
N SER A 142 6.44 -5.49 1.07
CA SER A 142 6.42 -6.74 0.31
C SER A 142 7.21 -7.83 1.04
N THR A 143 6.88 -9.09 0.81
CA THR A 143 7.77 -10.23 1.14
C THR A 143 9.14 -10.13 0.48
N ALA A 144 9.28 -9.32 -0.58
CA ALA A 144 10.58 -9.02 -1.21
C ALA A 144 11.55 -8.29 -0.27
N GLY A 145 11.04 -7.51 0.69
CA GLY A 145 11.86 -6.86 1.73
C GLY A 145 12.27 -7.80 2.87
N VAL A 146 11.68 -9.00 2.98
CA VAL A 146 11.96 -10.02 3.99
C VAL A 146 12.75 -11.18 3.40
N ARG A 147 12.26 -11.72 2.29
CA ARG A 147 12.87 -12.85 1.54
C ARG A 147 13.10 -12.42 0.10
N PRO A 148 14.24 -11.75 -0.19
CA PRO A 148 14.51 -11.13 -1.48
C PRO A 148 14.63 -12.16 -2.60
N ARG A 149 14.36 -11.71 -3.83
CA ARG A 149 14.51 -12.50 -5.06
C ARG A 149 15.63 -11.90 -5.93
N PRO A 150 16.41 -12.74 -6.63
CA PRO A 150 17.30 -12.25 -7.68
C PRO A 150 16.54 -11.46 -8.76
N GLY A 151 17.24 -10.53 -9.40
CA GLY A 151 16.67 -9.71 -10.47
C GLY A 151 15.83 -8.51 -10.01
N LEU A 152 15.57 -8.37 -8.70
CA LEU A 152 14.78 -7.28 -8.11
C LEU A 152 15.53 -6.53 -7.00
N THR A 153 16.85 -6.47 -7.07
CA THR A 153 17.72 -6.01 -5.97
C THR A 153 17.29 -4.65 -5.42
N TRP A 154 17.06 -3.66 -6.28
CA TRP A 154 16.73 -2.31 -5.84
C TRP A 154 15.29 -2.19 -5.33
N TYR A 155 14.36 -2.92 -5.92
CA TYR A 155 13.01 -3.07 -5.38
C TYR A 155 13.02 -3.74 -3.99
N ASN A 156 13.75 -4.86 -3.85
CA ASN A 156 13.87 -5.54 -2.55
C ASN A 156 14.41 -4.59 -1.48
N GLY A 157 15.48 -3.82 -1.81
CA GLY A 157 16.05 -2.81 -0.93
C GLY A 157 15.05 -1.72 -0.54
N SER A 158 14.27 -1.21 -1.52
CA SER A 158 13.24 -0.21 -1.26
C SER A 158 12.15 -0.74 -0.32
N LYS A 159 11.73 -2.00 -0.47
CA LYS A 159 10.71 -2.62 0.40
C LYS A 159 11.27 -2.98 1.79
N GLY A 160 12.56 -3.34 1.89
CA GLY A 160 13.27 -3.45 3.16
C GLY A 160 13.34 -2.10 3.90
N ALA A 161 13.61 -1.01 3.17
CA ALA A 161 13.57 0.35 3.73
C ALA A 161 12.17 0.71 4.28
N VAL A 162 11.08 0.36 3.58
CA VAL A 162 9.71 0.55 4.08
C VAL A 162 9.49 -0.17 5.41
N ILE A 163 9.95 -1.41 5.53
CA ILE A 163 9.80 -2.22 6.75
C ILE A 163 10.51 -1.56 7.93
N ILE A 164 11.78 -1.20 7.78
CA ILE A 164 12.55 -0.62 8.89
C ILE A 164 12.09 0.79 9.23
N THR A 165 11.75 1.60 8.22
CA THR A 165 11.18 2.94 8.42
C THR A 165 9.86 2.89 9.20
N SER A 166 9.00 1.92 8.89
CA SER A 166 7.73 1.73 9.60
C SER A 166 7.95 1.45 11.09
N LYS A 167 8.93 0.59 11.43
CA LYS A 167 9.29 0.30 12.83
C LYS A 167 9.87 1.52 13.55
N SER A 168 10.75 2.28 12.88
CA SER A 168 11.32 3.51 13.41
C SER A 168 10.24 4.55 13.72
N LEU A 169 9.34 4.80 12.76
CA LEU A 169 8.24 5.73 12.93
C LEU A 169 7.27 5.29 14.03
N ALA A 170 7.03 3.98 14.18
CA ALA A 170 6.18 3.47 15.26
C ALA A 170 6.74 3.80 16.65
N ALA A 171 8.06 3.66 16.83
CA ALA A 171 8.72 4.02 18.09
C ALA A 171 8.71 5.53 18.33
N GLU A 172 9.01 6.33 17.29
CA GLU A 172 9.11 7.79 17.40
C GLU A 172 7.75 8.48 17.62
N LEU A 173 6.70 8.01 16.91
CA LEU A 173 5.39 8.63 16.92
C LEU A 173 4.40 8.02 17.93
N GLY A 174 4.80 6.95 18.63
CA GLY A 174 3.99 6.32 19.66
C GLY A 174 3.51 7.28 20.76
N PRO A 175 4.36 8.18 21.30
CA PRO A 175 3.92 9.18 22.28
C PRO A 175 2.79 10.10 21.79
N ASP A 176 2.69 10.32 20.48
CA ASP A 176 1.62 11.10 19.84
C ASP A 176 0.33 10.29 19.57
N GLN A 177 0.24 9.05 20.08
CA GLN A 177 -0.86 8.12 19.80
C GLN A 177 -1.02 7.81 18.29
N ILE A 178 0.09 7.82 17.56
CA ILE A 178 0.13 7.49 16.15
C ILE A 178 0.74 6.09 15.99
N ARG A 179 -0.06 5.17 15.45
CA ARG A 179 0.38 3.80 15.16
C ARG A 179 0.96 3.72 13.75
N VAL A 180 2.02 2.98 13.57
CA VAL A 180 2.62 2.73 12.25
C VAL A 180 2.86 1.24 12.09
N ASN A 181 2.22 0.63 11.10
CA ASN A 181 2.33 -0.79 10.81
C ASN A 181 2.60 -1.04 9.33
N CYS A 182 3.08 -2.22 9.02
CA CYS A 182 3.45 -2.65 7.69
C CYS A 182 2.70 -3.93 7.32
N ILE A 183 2.35 -4.06 6.04
CA ILE A 183 1.86 -5.31 5.45
C ILE A 183 2.84 -5.72 4.36
N ASN A 184 3.21 -7.00 4.36
CA ASN A 184 4.13 -7.60 3.40
C ASN A 184 3.41 -8.62 2.51
N PRO A 185 2.74 -8.20 1.42
CA PRO A 185 2.09 -9.12 0.51
C PRO A 185 3.11 -9.98 -0.23
N VAL A 186 2.73 -11.22 -0.52
CA VAL A 186 3.40 -12.04 -1.53
C VAL A 186 2.95 -11.61 -2.93
N PHE A 187 3.62 -12.13 -3.95
CA PHE A 187 3.27 -11.91 -5.35
C PHE A 187 1.77 -12.15 -5.63
N ASN A 188 1.14 -11.15 -6.21
CA ASN A 188 -0.23 -11.21 -6.72
C ASN A 188 -0.19 -10.99 -8.23
N PRO A 189 -0.61 -11.99 -9.05
CA PRO A 189 -0.55 -11.91 -10.51
C PRO A 189 -1.52 -10.89 -11.11
N ASP A 190 -2.54 -10.48 -10.37
CA ASP A 190 -3.61 -9.60 -10.85
C ASP A 190 -3.33 -8.11 -10.57
N THR A 191 -2.05 -7.74 -10.43
CA THR A 191 -1.62 -6.35 -10.25
C THR A 191 -0.93 -5.82 -11.51
N GLY A 192 -0.99 -4.51 -11.73
CA GLY A 192 -0.30 -3.85 -12.85
C GLY A 192 1.23 -4.00 -12.84
N LEU A 193 1.81 -4.43 -11.71
CA LEU A 193 3.25 -4.65 -11.55
C LEU A 193 3.68 -6.10 -11.85
N SER A 194 2.75 -7.00 -12.11
CA SER A 194 3.02 -8.45 -12.15
C SER A 194 4.01 -8.85 -13.25
N ALA A 195 3.90 -8.28 -14.44
CA ALA A 195 4.77 -8.60 -15.58
C ALA A 195 6.23 -8.14 -15.33
N ASP A 196 6.42 -6.91 -14.86
CA ASP A 196 7.75 -6.37 -14.54
C ASP A 196 8.39 -7.14 -13.38
N PHE A 197 7.62 -7.42 -12.34
CA PHE A 197 8.06 -8.20 -11.19
C PHE A 197 8.47 -9.64 -11.58
N ALA A 198 7.73 -10.27 -12.48
CA ALA A 198 7.99 -11.63 -12.96
C ALA A 198 9.07 -11.71 -14.06
N GLY A 199 9.44 -10.58 -14.65
CA GLY A 199 10.40 -10.51 -15.76
C GLY A 199 9.81 -10.88 -17.11
N GLY A 200 8.49 -10.80 -17.27
CA GLY A 200 7.80 -11.06 -18.53
C GLY A 200 6.31 -11.34 -18.35
N SER A 201 5.61 -11.53 -19.46
CA SER A 201 4.17 -11.79 -19.47
C SER A 201 3.79 -12.97 -18.56
N MET A 202 2.64 -12.86 -17.94
CA MET A 202 2.03 -13.91 -17.13
C MET A 202 1.05 -14.77 -17.94
N GLU A 203 0.96 -14.55 -19.26
CA GLU A 203 0.09 -15.24 -20.19
C GLU A 203 0.87 -16.23 -21.07
N GLY A 204 0.16 -17.20 -21.66
CA GLY A 204 0.73 -18.25 -22.52
C GLY A 204 1.59 -19.26 -21.74
N ALA A 205 2.21 -20.21 -22.44
CA ALA A 205 2.95 -21.32 -21.83
C ALA A 205 4.11 -20.86 -20.92
N GLU A 206 4.86 -19.82 -21.30
CA GLU A 206 5.90 -19.26 -20.44
C GLU A 206 5.32 -18.57 -19.22
N GLY A 207 4.19 -17.88 -19.35
CA GLY A 207 3.47 -17.27 -18.23
C GLY A 207 2.98 -18.32 -17.24
N GLU A 208 2.44 -19.43 -17.72
CA GLU A 208 2.04 -20.58 -16.90
C GLU A 208 3.23 -21.18 -16.12
N ALA A 209 4.36 -21.35 -16.77
CA ALA A 209 5.57 -21.84 -16.11
C ALA A 209 6.07 -20.86 -15.02
N ARG A 210 5.99 -19.53 -15.28
CA ARG A 210 6.29 -18.51 -14.25
C ARG A 210 5.30 -18.59 -13.10
N ARG A 211 3.99 -18.67 -13.37
CA ARG A 211 2.94 -18.83 -12.34
C ARG A 211 3.21 -20.07 -11.48
N ALA A 212 3.49 -21.20 -12.08
CA ALA A 212 3.79 -22.44 -11.37
C ALA A 212 5.01 -22.28 -10.43
N ARG A 213 6.08 -21.61 -10.88
CA ARG A 213 7.28 -21.34 -10.06
C ARG A 213 6.95 -20.45 -8.88
N PHE A 214 6.14 -19.39 -9.05
CA PHE A 214 5.73 -18.55 -7.94
C PHE A 214 4.86 -19.33 -6.95
N LEU A 215 3.88 -20.07 -7.48
CA LEU A 215 2.93 -20.83 -6.68
C LEU A 215 3.63 -21.92 -5.83
N SER A 216 4.62 -22.62 -6.40
CA SER A 216 5.38 -23.65 -5.64
C SER A 216 6.14 -23.08 -4.43
N SER A 217 6.35 -21.75 -4.37
CA SER A 217 6.99 -21.10 -3.22
C SER A 217 5.99 -20.67 -2.14
N ILE A 218 4.69 -20.92 -2.30
CA ILE A 218 3.63 -20.51 -1.39
C ILE A 218 3.00 -21.78 -0.77
N PRO A 219 3.29 -22.11 0.50
CA PRO A 219 2.80 -23.34 1.12
C PRO A 219 1.27 -23.50 1.13
N LEU A 220 0.49 -22.40 1.24
CA LEU A 220 -0.97 -22.47 1.14
C LEU A 220 -1.51 -22.80 -0.26
N GLY A 221 -0.66 -22.95 -1.28
CA GLY A 221 -1.00 -23.50 -2.59
C GLY A 221 -1.87 -22.60 -3.48
N ARG A 222 -2.00 -21.31 -3.16
CA ARG A 222 -2.69 -20.30 -3.98
C ARG A 222 -1.99 -18.95 -3.96
N PHE A 223 -2.24 -18.13 -4.97
CA PHE A 223 -1.84 -16.73 -4.94
C PHE A 223 -2.66 -15.94 -3.92
N SER A 224 -2.07 -14.88 -3.38
CA SER A 224 -2.82 -13.89 -2.63
C SER A 224 -3.74 -13.09 -3.57
N THR A 225 -4.84 -12.64 -3.03
CA THR A 225 -5.77 -11.71 -3.69
C THR A 225 -5.68 -10.33 -3.05
N ALA A 226 -6.20 -9.31 -3.73
CA ALA A 226 -6.33 -7.98 -3.14
C ALA A 226 -7.16 -8.02 -1.83
N LEU A 227 -8.14 -8.92 -1.73
CA LEU A 227 -8.97 -9.09 -0.53
C LEU A 227 -8.19 -9.65 0.66
N ASP A 228 -7.23 -10.56 0.44
CA ASP A 228 -6.38 -11.06 1.52
C ASP A 228 -5.60 -9.92 2.19
N VAL A 229 -5.01 -9.05 1.37
CA VAL A 229 -4.27 -7.86 1.85
C VAL A 229 -5.21 -6.82 2.48
N ALA A 230 -6.37 -6.60 1.87
CA ALA A 230 -7.37 -5.66 2.34
C ALA A 230 -7.94 -6.04 3.72
N ASN A 231 -8.09 -7.33 4.03
CA ASN A 231 -8.52 -7.78 5.34
C ASN A 231 -7.47 -7.51 6.43
N ALA A 232 -6.17 -7.65 6.13
CA ALA A 232 -5.11 -7.25 7.05
C ALA A 232 -5.10 -5.71 7.25
N ALA A 233 -5.28 -4.94 6.18
CA ALA A 233 -5.41 -3.48 6.26
C ALA A 233 -6.63 -3.06 7.09
N LEU A 234 -7.78 -3.73 6.94
CA LEU A 234 -8.97 -3.51 7.74
C LEU A 234 -8.71 -3.71 9.23
N TYR A 235 -8.06 -4.82 9.61
CA TYR A 235 -7.70 -5.07 10.99
C TYR A 235 -6.82 -3.95 11.56
N LEU A 236 -5.73 -3.59 10.86
CA LEU A 236 -4.80 -2.55 11.31
C LEU A 236 -5.43 -1.14 11.35
N ALA A 237 -6.42 -0.85 10.50
CA ALA A 237 -7.15 0.40 10.48
C ALA A 237 -8.19 0.51 11.61
N SER A 238 -8.65 -0.61 12.15
CA SER A 238 -9.71 -0.67 13.16
C SER A 238 -9.19 -0.42 14.59
N ASP A 239 -10.12 -0.17 15.50
CA ASP A 239 -9.81 -0.01 16.93
C ASP A 239 -9.43 -1.33 17.61
N GLU A 240 -9.69 -2.48 16.95
CA GLU A 240 -9.22 -3.79 17.40
C GLU A 240 -7.68 -3.88 17.41
N ALA A 241 -7.00 -3.05 16.59
CA ALA A 241 -5.55 -2.94 16.54
C ALA A 241 -5.00 -1.76 17.36
N ALA A 242 -5.76 -1.24 18.35
CA ALA A 242 -5.39 -0.04 19.12
C ALA A 242 -4.02 -0.16 19.82
N PHE A 243 -3.60 -1.37 20.19
CA PHE A 243 -2.30 -1.63 20.84
C PHE A 243 -1.28 -2.30 19.91
N ILE A 244 -1.51 -2.23 18.59
CA ILE A 244 -0.62 -2.80 17.57
C ILE A 244 0.09 -1.67 16.84
N SER A 245 1.41 -1.55 17.04
CA SER A 245 2.29 -0.60 16.36
C SER A 245 3.68 -1.22 16.17
N GLY A 246 4.32 -0.94 15.04
CA GLY A 246 5.65 -1.46 14.68
C GLY A 246 5.66 -2.88 14.14
N VAL A 247 4.49 -3.50 13.91
CA VAL A 247 4.44 -4.85 13.33
C VAL A 247 4.54 -4.83 11.81
N CYS A 248 5.06 -5.94 11.28
CA CYS A 248 5.01 -6.25 9.86
C CYS A 248 4.23 -7.57 9.73
N ILE A 249 3.08 -7.53 9.04
CA ILE A 249 2.23 -8.70 8.82
C ILE A 249 2.51 -9.26 7.44
N GLU A 250 3.03 -10.48 7.38
CA GLU A 250 3.17 -11.23 6.14
C GLU A 250 1.81 -11.77 5.69
N VAL A 251 1.34 -11.31 4.53
CA VAL A 251 0.15 -11.84 3.84
C VAL A 251 0.64 -12.65 2.65
N ASP A 252 1.20 -13.84 2.94
CA ASP A 252 2.08 -14.54 2.02
C ASP A 252 1.87 -16.06 1.91
N GLY A 253 0.91 -16.61 2.63
CA GLY A 253 0.66 -18.05 2.62
C GLY A 253 1.81 -18.89 3.15
N ALA A 254 2.55 -18.37 4.15
CA ALA A 254 3.72 -18.97 4.77
C ALA A 254 4.99 -18.99 3.88
N ARG A 255 5.05 -18.14 2.84
CA ARG A 255 6.23 -18.07 1.95
C ARG A 255 7.50 -17.64 2.68
N CYS A 256 7.39 -16.83 3.72
CA CYS A 256 8.53 -16.31 4.48
C CYS A 256 8.79 -17.05 5.81
N ALA A 257 8.02 -18.08 6.08
CA ALA A 257 8.22 -18.94 7.24
C ALA A 257 9.47 -19.83 7.10
#